data_e21ef7a9df5303576e6877af82d34a44
#
_entry.id   e21ef7a9df5303576e6877af82d34a44
#
_cell.length_a   1.000
_cell.length_b   1.000
_cell.length_c   1.000
_cell.angle_alpha   90.00
_cell.angle_beta   90.00
_cell.angle_gamma   90.00
#
_symmetry.space_group_name_H-M   'P 1'
#
loop_
_entity.id
_entity.type
_entity.pdbx_description
1 polymer ?
#
loop_
_entity_poly.entity_id
_entity_poly.type
_entity_poly.pdbx_seq_one_letter_code
_entity_poly.pdbx_strand_id
1 'polypeptide(L)'
;MQRIEAMTLADAVFPRIQTDSRYLAWARDAALMLGFAGFVAVCAQIAVRLPWTTVPVTGQTFAVLVTGGALGMWRGAGSLSIYMLMGMIGIPVLAPGAPDVTGTWGLHFILPWNGTNAFPWDISSGGYVVGFILAAALVGYLAERQWDRKPWVHLGMFMGNALLYVPGILWLAYLIGTDWVPAGASKPLGEYISGSGTWNKALEGGLYPFIVGDLMKLFLASLTLPAAWGLVARFKGKQPPDVTPQTPAD
;
A
#
# COMPACT_ATOMS: atom_id res chain seq x y z
N MET A 1 -2.65 27.81 24.39
CA MET A 1 -1.98 26.68 23.69
C MET A 1 -2.94 26.14 22.64
N GLN A 2 -2.73 26.45 21.35
CA GLN A 2 -3.49 25.82 20.28
C GLN A 2 -3.08 24.35 20.24
N ARG A 3 -4.01 23.43 20.55
CA ARG A 3 -3.82 22.01 20.24
C ARG A 3 -3.63 21.92 18.72
N ILE A 4 -2.43 21.58 18.29
CA ILE A 4 -2.19 21.15 16.91
C ILE A 4 -3.01 19.87 16.77
N GLU A 5 -4.17 19.97 16.12
CA GLU A 5 -4.98 18.78 15.82
C GLU A 5 -4.10 17.83 14.99
N ALA A 6 -4.02 16.58 15.44
CA ALA A 6 -3.23 15.59 14.73
C ALA A 6 -3.75 15.43 13.30
N MET A 7 -2.94 15.81 12.33
CA MET A 7 -3.30 15.76 10.90
C MET A 7 -3.44 14.33 10.39
N THR A 8 -2.70 13.38 10.97
CA THR A 8 -2.72 11.96 10.56
C THR A 8 -2.89 11.04 11.77
N LEU A 9 -3.34 9.80 11.51
CA LEU A 9 -3.47 8.77 12.53
C LEU A 9 -2.11 8.50 13.23
N ALA A 10 -1.03 8.45 12.45
CA ALA A 10 0.32 8.25 12.99
C ALA A 10 0.75 9.36 13.94
N ASP A 11 0.40 10.63 13.67
CA ASP A 11 0.69 11.74 14.55
C ASP A 11 -0.19 11.71 15.83
N ALA A 12 -1.37 11.10 15.74
CA ALA A 12 -2.26 10.93 16.88
C ALA A 12 -1.79 9.82 17.84
N VAL A 13 -1.23 8.72 17.29
CA VAL A 13 -0.73 7.57 18.07
C VAL A 13 0.68 7.82 18.60
N PHE A 14 1.53 8.38 17.76
CA PHE A 14 2.92 8.71 18.06
C PHE A 14 3.13 10.23 17.94
N PRO A 15 2.77 11.01 18.96
CA PRO A 15 2.92 12.46 18.92
C PRO A 15 4.37 12.87 18.64
N ARG A 16 4.54 13.96 17.92
CA ARG A 16 5.87 14.55 17.76
C ARG A 16 6.36 15.01 19.13
N ILE A 17 7.46 14.44 19.56
CA ILE A 17 8.12 14.89 20.80
C ILE A 17 8.59 16.33 20.54
N GLN A 18 8.16 17.26 21.38
CA GLN A 18 8.63 18.65 21.35
C GLN A 18 10.07 18.67 21.90
N THR A 19 11.01 18.25 21.08
CA THR A 19 12.44 18.37 21.34
C THR A 19 13.05 19.25 20.29
N ASP A 20 13.99 20.10 20.66
CA ASP A 20 14.77 20.93 19.70
C ASP A 20 15.61 20.08 18.73
N SER A 21 15.63 18.77 18.90
CA SER A 21 16.40 17.84 18.09
C SER A 21 15.62 17.43 16.83
N ARG A 22 15.97 18.01 15.70
CA ARG A 22 15.49 17.61 14.37
C ARG A 22 15.75 16.11 14.08
N TYR A 23 16.84 15.57 14.62
CA TYR A 23 17.20 14.15 14.43
C TYR A 23 16.16 13.17 14.97
N LEU A 24 15.56 13.46 16.13
CA LEU A 24 14.53 12.59 16.71
C LEU A 24 13.23 12.61 15.88
N ALA A 25 12.85 13.75 15.33
CA ALA A 25 11.70 13.85 14.44
C ALA A 25 11.92 13.04 13.15
N TRP A 26 13.13 13.13 12.57
CA TRP A 26 13.49 12.36 11.36
C TRP A 26 13.57 10.86 11.65
N ALA A 27 14.17 10.46 12.78
CA ALA A 27 14.26 9.06 13.18
C ALA A 27 12.86 8.44 13.37
N ARG A 28 11.94 9.17 14.00
CA ARG A 28 10.54 8.77 14.14
C ARG A 28 9.85 8.58 12.79
N ASP A 29 9.95 9.54 11.90
CA ASP A 29 9.30 9.48 10.60
C ASP A 29 9.92 8.36 9.74
N ALA A 30 11.24 8.14 9.82
CA ALA A 30 11.92 7.02 9.17
C ALA A 30 11.45 5.66 9.75
N ALA A 31 11.33 5.54 11.06
CA ALA A 31 10.83 4.33 11.72
C ALA A 31 9.37 4.02 11.30
N LEU A 32 8.52 5.04 11.22
CA LEU A 32 7.14 4.88 10.72
C LEU A 32 7.13 4.43 9.26
N MET A 33 7.91 5.07 8.40
CA MET A 33 7.99 4.69 6.98
C MET A 33 8.51 3.26 6.79
N LEU A 34 9.55 2.87 7.51
CA LEU A 34 10.09 1.51 7.49
C LEU A 34 9.09 0.48 8.03
N GLY A 35 8.41 0.78 9.13
CA GLY A 35 7.40 -0.09 9.71
C GLY A 35 6.24 -0.35 8.75
N PHE A 36 5.75 0.69 8.08
CA PHE A 36 4.67 0.54 7.11
C PHE A 36 5.14 -0.09 5.78
N ALA A 37 6.39 0.14 5.35
CA ALA A 37 6.99 -0.62 4.25
C ALA A 37 7.04 -2.11 4.57
N GLY A 38 7.43 -2.47 5.79
CA GLY A 38 7.37 -3.84 6.31
C GLY A 38 5.95 -4.41 6.34
N PHE A 39 4.96 -3.60 6.75
CA PHE A 39 3.54 -3.99 6.71
C PHE A 39 3.07 -4.32 5.29
N VAL A 40 3.43 -3.51 4.30
CA VAL A 40 3.14 -3.78 2.88
C VAL A 40 3.85 -5.06 2.44
N ALA A 41 5.11 -5.26 2.83
CA ALA A 41 5.88 -6.46 2.52
C ALA A 41 5.23 -7.74 3.08
N VAL A 42 4.72 -7.70 4.32
CA VAL A 42 3.96 -8.81 4.93
C VAL A 42 2.69 -9.09 4.15
N CYS A 43 1.91 -8.06 3.82
CA CYS A 43 0.69 -8.21 3.03
C CYS A 43 0.94 -8.68 1.59
N ALA A 44 2.13 -8.43 1.04
CA ALA A 44 2.54 -8.94 -0.25
C ALA A 44 2.70 -10.47 -0.27
N GLN A 45 3.01 -11.08 0.87
CA GLN A 45 3.16 -12.54 0.97
C GLN A 45 1.82 -13.28 1.06
N ILE A 46 0.71 -12.56 1.30
CA ILE A 46 -0.64 -13.12 1.19
C ILE A 46 -1.05 -12.96 -0.26
N ALA A 47 -0.79 -13.97 -1.06
CA ALA A 47 -0.99 -13.91 -2.50
C ALA A 47 -1.76 -15.13 -3.02
N VAL A 48 -2.73 -14.87 -3.90
CA VAL A 48 -3.47 -15.89 -4.64
C VAL A 48 -3.05 -15.83 -6.10
N ARG A 49 -2.56 -16.92 -6.64
CA ARG A 49 -2.24 -17.07 -8.06
C ARG A 49 -3.47 -17.54 -8.82
N LEU A 50 -3.70 -16.93 -9.95
CA LEU A 50 -4.77 -17.31 -10.86
C LEU A 50 -4.16 -17.84 -12.17
N PRO A 51 -4.75 -18.90 -12.76
CA PRO A 51 -4.13 -19.57 -13.92
C PRO A 51 -4.19 -18.78 -15.23
N TRP A 52 -4.92 -17.68 -15.28
CA TRP A 52 -5.13 -16.86 -16.48
C TRP A 52 -4.50 -15.46 -16.40
N THR A 53 -3.73 -15.17 -15.37
CA THR A 53 -2.99 -13.92 -15.25
C THR A 53 -1.63 -14.15 -14.60
N THR A 54 -0.66 -13.33 -14.97
CA THR A 54 0.70 -13.34 -14.39
C THR A 54 0.82 -12.43 -13.16
N VAL A 55 -0.19 -11.62 -12.88
CA VAL A 55 -0.23 -10.72 -11.74
C VAL A 55 -0.97 -11.40 -10.59
N PRO A 56 -0.36 -11.64 -9.43
CA PRO A 56 -1.03 -12.28 -8.30
C PRO A 56 -2.02 -11.32 -7.62
N VAL A 57 -3.14 -11.86 -7.13
CA VAL A 57 -4.04 -11.14 -6.22
C VAL A 57 -3.42 -11.16 -4.83
N THR A 58 -3.09 -10.00 -4.27
CA THR A 58 -2.36 -9.92 -2.99
C THR A 58 -3.10 -9.08 -1.94
N GLY A 59 -2.64 -9.14 -0.69
CA GLY A 59 -3.06 -8.22 0.38
C GLY A 59 -2.53 -6.80 0.25
N GLN A 60 -1.67 -6.52 -0.73
CA GLN A 60 -0.95 -5.24 -0.84
C GLN A 60 -1.87 -4.04 -1.00
N THR A 61 -2.92 -4.12 -1.82
CA THR A 61 -3.85 -2.99 -2.04
C THR A 61 -4.43 -2.48 -0.72
N PHE A 62 -4.85 -3.38 0.17
CA PHE A 62 -5.30 -3.02 1.52
C PHE A 62 -4.20 -2.27 2.29
N ALA A 63 -2.98 -2.83 2.32
CA ALA A 63 -1.87 -2.25 3.05
C ALA A 63 -1.46 -0.87 2.51
N VAL A 64 -1.46 -0.69 1.19
CA VAL A 64 -1.17 0.60 0.52
C VAL A 64 -2.14 1.69 0.92
N LEU A 65 -3.45 1.38 0.87
CA LEU A 65 -4.50 2.34 1.23
C LEU A 65 -4.44 2.72 2.71
N VAL A 66 -4.24 1.73 3.59
CA VAL A 66 -4.06 1.96 5.04
C VAL A 66 -2.79 2.76 5.32
N THR A 67 -1.68 2.46 4.63
CA THR A 67 -0.41 3.20 4.78
C THR A 67 -0.58 4.67 4.42
N GLY A 68 -1.18 4.97 3.27
CA GLY A 68 -1.47 6.36 2.87
C GLY A 68 -2.33 7.06 3.91
N GLY A 69 -3.48 6.48 4.28
CA GLY A 69 -4.41 7.07 5.23
C GLY A 69 -3.85 7.26 6.64
N ALA A 70 -3.01 6.34 7.10
CA ALA A 70 -2.41 6.43 8.44
C ALA A 70 -1.24 7.41 8.52
N LEU A 71 -0.39 7.46 7.50
CA LEU A 71 0.85 8.24 7.51
C LEU A 71 0.72 9.64 6.91
N GLY A 72 -0.26 9.87 6.05
CA GLY A 72 -0.36 11.08 5.23
C GLY A 72 0.45 10.99 3.94
N MET A 73 0.38 12.08 3.13
CA MET A 73 0.89 12.11 1.76
C MET A 73 2.38 11.75 1.66
N TRP A 74 3.26 12.50 2.31
CA TRP A 74 4.70 12.37 2.13
C TRP A 74 5.27 11.11 2.77
N ARG A 75 4.83 10.77 3.98
CA ARG A 75 5.30 9.57 4.67
C ARG A 75 4.70 8.30 4.04
N GLY A 76 3.46 8.36 3.57
CA GLY A 76 2.82 7.27 2.84
C GLY A 76 3.57 6.98 1.53
N ALA A 77 3.78 7.99 0.68
CA ALA A 77 4.57 7.84 -0.54
C ALA A 77 6.00 7.37 -0.25
N GLY A 78 6.66 7.95 0.76
CA GLY A 78 8.00 7.55 1.20
C GLY A 78 8.08 6.10 1.64
N SER A 79 7.08 5.61 2.37
CA SER A 79 6.97 4.21 2.81
C SER A 79 6.90 3.25 1.61
N LEU A 80 6.06 3.56 0.61
CA LEU A 80 5.95 2.73 -0.60
C LEU A 80 7.20 2.84 -1.50
N SER A 81 7.87 3.98 -1.51
CA SER A 81 9.17 4.12 -2.17
C SER A 81 10.24 3.27 -1.50
N ILE A 82 10.28 3.24 -0.16
CA ILE A 82 11.17 2.36 0.61
C ILE A 82 10.84 0.89 0.30
N TYR A 83 9.56 0.50 0.29
CA TYR A 83 9.14 -0.86 -0.07
C TYR A 83 9.65 -1.27 -1.46
N MET A 84 9.50 -0.41 -2.46
CA MET A 84 10.02 -0.64 -3.81
C MET A 84 11.55 -0.78 -3.81
N LEU A 85 12.26 0.13 -3.13
CA LEU A 85 13.73 0.09 -3.02
C LEU A 85 14.24 -1.17 -2.30
N MET A 86 13.54 -1.64 -1.28
CA MET A 86 13.88 -2.90 -0.60
C MET A 86 13.88 -4.08 -1.58
N GLY A 87 12.87 -4.17 -2.47
CA GLY A 87 12.87 -5.18 -3.53
C GLY A 87 14.04 -5.02 -4.49
N MET A 88 14.33 -3.79 -4.91
CA MET A 88 15.41 -3.48 -5.87
C MET A 88 16.80 -3.80 -5.34
N ILE A 89 17.04 -3.67 -4.03
CA ILE A 89 18.35 -3.98 -3.41
C ILE A 89 18.51 -5.46 -3.00
N GLY A 90 17.56 -6.31 -3.38
CA GLY A 90 17.68 -7.75 -3.19
C GLY A 90 16.90 -8.32 -2.00
N ILE A 91 16.13 -7.52 -1.28
CA ILE A 91 15.25 -8.03 -0.22
C ILE A 91 13.98 -8.62 -0.87
N PRO A 92 13.61 -9.89 -0.61
CA PRO A 92 12.49 -10.56 -1.27
C PRO A 92 11.13 -10.10 -0.69
N VAL A 93 10.82 -8.81 -0.78
CA VAL A 93 9.62 -8.18 -0.19
C VAL A 93 8.44 -8.08 -1.17
N LEU A 94 8.71 -8.13 -2.48
CA LEU A 94 7.66 -8.05 -3.48
C LEU A 94 6.80 -9.32 -3.46
N ALA A 95 5.59 -9.23 -4.00
CA ALA A 95 4.70 -10.39 -4.08
C ALA A 95 5.39 -11.57 -4.76
N PRO A 96 5.14 -12.82 -4.30
CA PRO A 96 5.78 -13.98 -4.88
C PRO A 96 5.43 -14.07 -6.37
N GLY A 97 6.44 -13.86 -7.21
CA GLY A 97 6.38 -14.11 -8.63
C GLY A 97 6.53 -15.62 -8.89
N ALA A 98 5.98 -16.10 -9.98
CA ALA A 98 6.27 -17.43 -10.43
C ALA A 98 6.78 -17.36 -11.86
N PRO A 99 7.91 -18.00 -12.19
CA PRO A 99 8.36 -18.12 -13.56
C PRO A 99 7.34 -18.89 -14.42
N ASP A 100 6.61 -19.85 -13.83
CA ASP A 100 5.59 -20.66 -14.50
C ASP A 100 4.19 -20.30 -13.98
N VAL A 101 3.72 -19.11 -14.26
CA VAL A 101 2.56 -18.54 -13.58
C VAL A 101 1.24 -19.03 -14.14
N THR A 102 1.21 -19.48 -15.36
CA THR A 102 -0.02 -19.82 -16.06
C THR A 102 -0.35 -21.30 -15.93
N GLY A 103 -1.62 -21.56 -15.65
CA GLY A 103 -2.12 -22.91 -15.43
C GLY A 103 -1.96 -23.44 -14.00
N THR A 104 -1.39 -22.65 -13.08
CA THR A 104 -1.23 -23.07 -11.68
C THR A 104 -2.09 -22.21 -10.75
N TRP A 105 -2.91 -22.90 -9.94
CA TRP A 105 -3.55 -22.28 -8.79
C TRP A 105 -2.60 -22.37 -7.59
N GLY A 106 -2.55 -21.30 -6.80
CA GLY A 106 -1.75 -21.36 -5.59
C GLY A 106 -2.11 -20.26 -4.61
N LEU A 107 -2.18 -20.63 -3.32
CA LEU A 107 -2.29 -19.71 -2.21
C LEU A 107 -0.95 -19.65 -1.48
N HIS A 108 -0.37 -18.47 -1.42
CA HIS A 108 0.83 -18.21 -0.65
C HIS A 108 0.48 -17.50 0.65
N PHE A 109 1.08 -17.99 1.72
CA PHE A 109 1.04 -17.34 3.03
C PHE A 109 2.43 -16.80 3.39
N ILE A 110 2.48 -16.03 4.46
CA ILE A 110 3.72 -15.40 4.95
C ILE A 110 4.82 -16.42 5.24
N LEU A 111 4.46 -17.63 5.65
CA LEU A 111 5.40 -18.70 5.98
C LEU A 111 5.14 -19.96 5.14
N PRO A 112 6.15 -20.49 4.46
CA PRO A 112 7.50 -19.95 4.34
C PRO A 112 7.52 -18.67 3.51
N TRP A 113 8.44 -17.73 3.83
CA TRP A 113 8.60 -16.48 3.11
C TRP A 113 9.14 -16.76 1.69
N ASN A 114 8.31 -16.49 0.69
CA ASN A 114 8.60 -16.75 -0.72
C ASN A 114 8.51 -15.49 -1.59
N GLY A 115 8.78 -14.33 -1.00
CA GLY A 115 8.81 -13.08 -1.73
C GLY A 115 9.87 -13.08 -2.84
N THR A 116 9.72 -12.19 -3.78
CA THR A 116 10.68 -11.96 -4.85
C THR A 116 11.34 -10.61 -4.73
N ASN A 117 12.56 -10.51 -5.21
CA ASN A 117 13.30 -9.29 -5.43
C ASN A 117 13.48 -9.09 -6.92
N ALA A 118 13.13 -7.92 -7.41
CA ALA A 118 13.33 -7.58 -8.81
C ALA A 118 13.24 -6.07 -9.01
N PHE A 119 13.72 -5.60 -10.13
CA PHE A 119 13.42 -4.25 -10.57
C PHE A 119 11.97 -4.18 -11.07
N PRO A 120 11.27 -3.06 -10.87
CA PRO A 120 9.89 -2.92 -11.34
C PRO A 120 9.71 -3.15 -12.84
N TRP A 121 10.74 -2.93 -13.64
CA TRP A 121 10.74 -3.19 -15.09
C TRP A 121 10.96 -4.65 -15.48
N ASP A 122 11.33 -5.50 -14.54
CA ASP A 122 11.58 -6.93 -14.79
C ASP A 122 10.42 -7.84 -14.31
N ILE A 123 9.32 -7.23 -13.86
CA ILE A 123 8.13 -7.95 -13.41
C ILE A 123 6.84 -7.41 -14.06
N SER A 124 5.91 -8.30 -14.32
CA SER A 124 4.61 -7.94 -14.89
C SER A 124 3.80 -7.00 -14.00
N SER A 125 3.98 -7.06 -12.69
CA SER A 125 3.33 -6.20 -11.70
C SER A 125 4.06 -4.88 -11.41
N GLY A 126 5.15 -4.58 -12.10
CA GLY A 126 6.01 -3.43 -11.80
C GLY A 126 5.30 -2.08 -11.85
N GLY A 127 4.41 -1.89 -12.81
CA GLY A 127 3.61 -0.66 -12.89
C GLY A 127 2.68 -0.47 -11.69
N TYR A 128 2.18 -1.56 -11.10
CA TYR A 128 1.37 -1.49 -9.88
C TYR A 128 2.20 -1.07 -8.67
N VAL A 129 3.46 -1.50 -8.58
CA VAL A 129 4.38 -1.07 -7.50
C VAL A 129 4.60 0.44 -7.56
N VAL A 130 4.77 0.99 -8.76
CA VAL A 130 4.81 2.46 -8.96
C VAL A 130 3.45 3.09 -8.60
N GLY A 131 2.36 2.47 -9.02
CA GLY A 131 0.99 2.89 -8.70
C GLY A 131 0.71 2.95 -7.19
N PHE A 132 1.32 2.08 -6.40
CA PHE A 132 1.19 2.08 -4.93
C PHE A 132 1.71 3.38 -4.31
N ILE A 133 2.82 3.93 -4.83
CA ILE A 133 3.38 5.20 -4.36
C ILE A 133 2.37 6.32 -4.61
N LEU A 134 1.79 6.37 -5.82
CA LEU A 134 0.80 7.38 -6.19
C LEU A 134 -0.49 7.23 -5.38
N ALA A 135 -0.97 6.00 -5.20
CA ALA A 135 -2.17 5.72 -4.43
C ALA A 135 -2.01 6.12 -2.96
N ALA A 136 -0.88 5.74 -2.33
CA ALA A 136 -0.58 6.12 -0.95
C ALA A 136 -0.45 7.65 -0.79
N ALA A 137 0.17 8.33 -1.77
CA ALA A 137 0.25 9.79 -1.78
C ALA A 137 -1.13 10.43 -1.84
N LEU A 138 -2.01 9.98 -2.75
CA LEU A 138 -3.36 10.52 -2.90
C LEU A 138 -4.22 10.28 -1.66
N VAL A 139 -4.27 9.02 -1.19
CA VAL A 139 -5.06 8.69 0.01
C VAL A 139 -4.53 9.44 1.23
N GLY A 140 -3.21 9.57 1.36
CA GLY A 140 -2.57 10.35 2.41
C GLY A 140 -2.92 11.83 2.36
N TYR A 141 -2.92 12.43 1.17
CA TYR A 141 -3.36 13.80 0.96
C TYR A 141 -4.82 14.03 1.36
N LEU A 142 -5.70 13.06 1.05
CA LEU A 142 -7.11 13.12 1.43
C LEU A 142 -7.28 12.91 2.94
N ALA A 143 -6.50 12.01 3.55
CA ALA A 143 -6.51 11.76 4.99
C ALA A 143 -6.09 13.00 5.80
N GLU A 144 -5.07 13.75 5.34
CA GLU A 144 -4.68 15.03 5.94
C GLU A 144 -5.81 16.07 5.90
N ARG A 145 -6.80 15.87 5.01
CA ARG A 145 -8.05 16.65 4.92
C ARG A 145 -9.23 16.00 5.63
N GLN A 146 -8.95 15.05 6.52
CA GLN A 146 -9.93 14.36 7.36
C GLN A 146 -10.91 13.43 6.59
N TRP A 147 -10.58 13.02 5.37
CA TRP A 147 -11.39 12.04 4.64
C TRP A 147 -11.29 10.63 5.21
N ASP A 148 -10.32 10.36 6.07
CA ASP A 148 -10.07 9.08 6.73
C ASP A 148 -11.03 8.76 7.90
N ARG A 149 -11.93 9.71 8.27
CA ARG A 149 -12.79 9.63 9.48
C ARG A 149 -14.28 9.78 9.22
N LYS A 150 -14.69 10.11 8.03
CA LYS A 150 -16.04 10.54 7.66
C LYS A 150 -16.57 9.70 6.49
N PRO A 151 -17.82 9.89 6.05
CA PRO A 151 -18.39 9.10 4.96
C PRO A 151 -17.55 9.12 3.67
N TRP A 152 -16.70 10.12 3.50
CA TRP A 152 -15.79 10.27 2.37
C TRP A 152 -14.64 9.26 2.33
N VAL A 153 -14.40 8.49 3.41
CA VAL A 153 -13.31 7.49 3.47
C VAL A 153 -13.42 6.48 2.31
N HIS A 154 -14.62 6.02 2.03
CA HIS A 154 -14.84 5.05 0.94
C HIS A 154 -14.46 5.64 -0.43
N LEU A 155 -14.83 6.89 -0.67
CA LEU A 155 -14.49 7.58 -1.92
C LEU A 155 -12.97 7.83 -2.02
N GLY A 156 -12.33 8.25 -0.94
CA GLY A 156 -10.87 8.42 -0.90
C GLY A 156 -10.12 7.12 -1.18
N MET A 157 -10.56 6.01 -0.57
CA MET A 157 -9.99 4.69 -0.82
C MET A 157 -10.23 4.22 -2.26
N PHE A 158 -11.42 4.46 -2.80
CA PHE A 158 -11.74 4.14 -4.19
C PHE A 158 -10.86 4.92 -5.17
N MET A 159 -10.67 6.22 -4.95
CA MET A 159 -9.79 7.04 -5.80
C MET A 159 -8.34 6.55 -5.75
N GLY A 160 -7.82 6.21 -4.57
CA GLY A 160 -6.49 5.62 -4.43
C GLY A 160 -6.37 4.28 -5.15
N ASN A 161 -7.37 3.42 -4.97
CA ASN A 161 -7.42 2.14 -5.66
C ASN A 161 -7.52 2.28 -7.19
N ALA A 162 -8.32 3.19 -7.69
CA ALA A 162 -8.41 3.46 -9.13
C ALA A 162 -7.08 4.00 -9.70
N LEU A 163 -6.42 4.88 -8.96
CA LEU A 163 -5.16 5.50 -9.40
C LEU A 163 -4.03 4.47 -9.55
N LEU A 164 -3.95 3.46 -8.67
CA LEU A 164 -2.89 2.46 -8.79
C LEU A 164 -2.99 1.62 -10.07
N TYR A 165 -4.19 1.43 -10.61
CA TYR A 165 -4.39 0.68 -11.86
C TYR A 165 -3.88 1.43 -13.08
N VAL A 166 -3.82 2.75 -13.06
CA VAL A 166 -3.39 3.54 -14.22
C VAL A 166 -1.97 3.13 -14.66
N PRO A 167 -0.92 3.28 -13.85
CA PRO A 167 0.41 2.82 -14.25
C PRO A 167 0.51 1.29 -14.37
N GLY A 168 -0.27 0.53 -13.59
CA GLY A 168 -0.29 -0.93 -13.65
C GLY A 168 -0.73 -1.47 -15.00
N ILE A 169 -1.87 -1.00 -15.50
CA ILE A 169 -2.43 -1.42 -16.80
C ILE A 169 -1.57 -0.91 -17.96
N LEU A 170 -1.11 0.35 -17.90
CA LEU A 170 -0.23 0.91 -18.91
C LEU A 170 1.07 0.11 -19.03
N TRP A 171 1.66 -0.27 -17.92
CA TRP A 171 2.84 -1.12 -17.87
C TRP A 171 2.60 -2.50 -18.47
N LEU A 172 1.51 -3.14 -18.06
CA LEU A 172 1.15 -4.47 -18.57
C LEU A 172 0.88 -4.43 -20.08
N ALA A 173 0.17 -3.39 -20.57
CA ALA A 173 -0.05 -3.20 -21.99
C ALA A 173 1.27 -2.98 -22.76
N TYR A 174 2.20 -2.22 -22.20
CA TYR A 174 3.53 -2.03 -22.77
C TYR A 174 4.29 -3.36 -22.89
N LEU A 175 4.33 -4.16 -21.84
CA LEU A 175 5.01 -5.46 -21.84
C LEU A 175 4.38 -6.44 -22.85
N ILE A 176 3.05 -6.46 -22.96
CA ILE A 176 2.35 -7.28 -23.95
C ILE A 176 2.63 -6.77 -25.38
N GLY A 177 2.63 -5.47 -25.58
CA GLY A 177 2.86 -4.86 -26.90
C GLY A 177 4.30 -4.97 -27.41
N THR A 178 5.27 -5.22 -26.51
CA THR A 178 6.69 -5.42 -26.85
C THR A 178 7.10 -6.88 -26.87
N ASP A 179 6.15 -7.81 -26.77
CA ASP A 179 6.40 -9.25 -26.69
C ASP A 179 7.43 -9.64 -25.60
N TRP A 180 7.37 -8.89 -24.48
CA TRP A 180 8.29 -9.14 -23.37
C TRP A 180 8.11 -10.56 -22.81
N VAL A 181 9.24 -11.25 -22.58
CA VAL A 181 9.28 -12.61 -22.03
C VAL A 181 9.66 -12.54 -20.55
N PRO A 182 8.78 -13.00 -19.63
CA PRO A 182 9.11 -13.06 -18.21
C PRO A 182 10.33 -13.94 -17.95
N ALA A 183 11.14 -13.61 -16.94
CA ALA A 183 12.27 -14.42 -16.54
C ALA A 183 11.83 -15.85 -16.19
N GLY A 184 12.44 -16.85 -16.83
CA GLY A 184 12.10 -18.27 -16.68
C GLY A 184 10.89 -18.74 -17.51
N ALA A 185 10.21 -17.85 -18.25
CA ALA A 185 9.13 -18.23 -19.15
C ALA A 185 9.67 -18.60 -20.54
N SER A 186 8.93 -19.47 -21.24
CA SER A 186 9.28 -19.91 -22.60
C SER A 186 8.58 -19.12 -23.70
N LYS A 187 7.63 -18.23 -23.33
CA LYS A 187 6.76 -17.51 -24.27
C LYS A 187 6.59 -16.06 -23.84
N PRO A 188 6.24 -15.16 -24.81
CA PRO A 188 5.87 -13.79 -24.47
C PRO A 188 4.69 -13.71 -23.51
N LEU A 189 4.70 -12.67 -22.65
CA LEU A 189 3.67 -12.41 -21.64
C LEU A 189 2.25 -12.45 -22.21
N GLY A 190 2.07 -11.90 -23.43
CA GLY A 190 0.78 -11.85 -24.09
C GLY A 190 0.19 -13.23 -24.46
N GLU A 191 0.98 -14.30 -24.50
CA GLU A 191 0.49 -15.66 -24.75
C GLU A 191 -0.07 -16.34 -23.50
N TYR A 192 0.25 -15.80 -22.33
CA TYR A 192 -0.23 -16.31 -21.04
C TYR A 192 -1.55 -15.67 -20.61
N ILE A 193 -1.98 -14.59 -21.25
CA ILE A 193 -3.18 -13.85 -20.87
C ILE A 193 -4.25 -14.03 -21.94
N SER A 194 -5.45 -14.38 -21.52
CA SER A 194 -6.61 -14.52 -22.40
C SER A 194 -7.00 -13.19 -23.04
N GLY A 195 -7.68 -13.26 -24.19
CA GLY A 195 -8.17 -12.07 -24.89
C GLY A 195 -7.52 -11.83 -26.23
N SER A 196 -8.00 -10.82 -26.96
CA SER A 196 -7.53 -10.44 -28.28
C SER A 196 -6.99 -9.02 -28.28
N GLY A 197 -5.76 -8.86 -28.75
CA GLY A 197 -5.08 -7.55 -28.80
C GLY A 197 -4.55 -7.09 -27.43
N THR A 198 -3.62 -6.14 -27.47
CA THR A 198 -2.83 -5.70 -26.31
C THR A 198 -3.68 -5.15 -25.17
N TRP A 199 -4.61 -4.26 -25.46
CA TRP A 199 -5.42 -3.61 -24.43
C TRP A 199 -6.41 -4.54 -23.77
N ASN A 200 -7.07 -5.41 -24.55
CA ASN A 200 -8.00 -6.38 -23.97
C ASN A 200 -7.24 -7.34 -23.05
N LYS A 201 -6.10 -7.88 -23.47
CA LYS A 201 -5.25 -8.72 -22.63
C LYS A 201 -4.77 -8.01 -21.36
N ALA A 202 -4.40 -6.72 -21.46
CA ALA A 202 -3.98 -5.95 -20.28
C ALA A 202 -5.12 -5.78 -19.27
N LEU A 203 -6.36 -5.61 -19.73
CA LEU A 203 -7.53 -5.53 -18.86
C LEU A 203 -7.91 -6.91 -18.28
N GLU A 204 -7.90 -7.96 -19.10
CA GLU A 204 -8.19 -9.34 -18.68
C GLU A 204 -7.17 -9.86 -17.65
N GLY A 205 -5.90 -9.53 -17.83
CA GLY A 205 -4.83 -9.98 -16.93
C GLY A 205 -4.54 -9.04 -15.76
N GLY A 206 -4.88 -7.76 -15.88
CA GLY A 206 -4.45 -6.72 -14.95
C GLY A 206 -5.56 -6.01 -14.18
N LEU A 207 -6.83 -6.10 -14.60
CA LEU A 207 -7.93 -5.40 -13.95
C LEU A 207 -9.05 -6.35 -13.50
N TYR A 208 -9.66 -7.08 -14.44
CA TYR A 208 -10.90 -7.80 -14.17
C TYR A 208 -10.80 -8.84 -13.04
N PRO A 209 -9.70 -9.63 -12.92
CA PRO A 209 -9.57 -10.61 -11.84
C PRO A 209 -9.49 -9.99 -10.44
N PHE A 210 -9.13 -8.71 -10.37
CA PHE A 210 -8.85 -8.03 -9.10
C PHE A 210 -10.05 -7.26 -8.55
N ILE A 211 -11.04 -6.90 -9.38
CA ILE A 211 -12.14 -5.99 -9.01
C ILE A 211 -12.82 -6.45 -7.72
N VAL A 212 -13.24 -7.70 -7.65
CA VAL A 212 -13.98 -8.22 -6.49
C VAL A 212 -13.10 -8.22 -5.24
N GLY A 213 -11.88 -8.74 -5.36
CA GLY A 213 -10.94 -8.80 -4.24
C GLY A 213 -10.53 -7.41 -3.75
N ASP A 214 -10.36 -6.46 -4.66
CA ASP A 214 -9.98 -5.10 -4.31
C ASP A 214 -11.14 -4.31 -3.70
N LEU A 215 -12.38 -4.52 -4.13
CA LEU A 215 -13.54 -3.94 -3.46
C LEU A 215 -13.64 -4.42 -2.00
N MET A 216 -13.38 -5.70 -1.73
CA MET A 216 -13.32 -6.21 -0.35
C MET A 216 -12.19 -5.56 0.46
N LYS A 217 -10.99 -5.44 -0.09
CA LYS A 217 -9.83 -4.82 0.57
C LYS A 217 -10.05 -3.32 0.81
N LEU A 218 -10.65 -2.63 -0.16
CA LEU A 218 -11.05 -1.24 -0.05
C LEU A 218 -12.05 -1.05 1.09
N PHE A 219 -13.06 -1.91 1.17
CA PHE A 219 -14.04 -1.88 2.25
C PHE A 219 -13.38 -2.10 3.62
N LEU A 220 -12.50 -3.10 3.75
CA LEU A 220 -11.74 -3.34 4.97
C LEU A 220 -10.86 -2.14 5.35
N ALA A 221 -10.15 -1.53 4.40
CA ALA A 221 -9.35 -0.34 4.64
C ALA A 221 -10.22 0.84 5.11
N SER A 222 -11.41 1.01 4.51
CA SER A 222 -12.38 2.04 4.87
C SER A 222 -12.95 1.88 6.28
N LEU A 223 -12.99 0.67 6.80
CA LEU A 223 -13.39 0.39 8.19
C LEU A 223 -12.20 0.55 9.16
N THR A 224 -11.02 0.18 8.74
CA THR A 224 -9.81 0.17 9.58
C THR A 224 -9.44 1.55 10.09
N LEU A 225 -9.41 2.57 9.21
CA LEU A 225 -8.97 3.91 9.60
C LEU A 225 -9.94 4.59 10.58
N PRO A 226 -11.27 4.65 10.34
CA PRO A 226 -12.20 5.21 11.31
C PRO A 226 -12.20 4.45 12.65
N ALA A 227 -12.07 3.11 12.61
CA ALA A 227 -11.97 2.30 13.82
C ALA A 227 -10.72 2.65 14.64
N ALA A 228 -9.57 2.80 13.98
CA ALA A 228 -8.33 3.23 14.63
C ALA A 228 -8.46 4.64 15.26
N TRP A 229 -9.12 5.57 14.58
CA TRP A 229 -9.43 6.88 15.15
C TRP A 229 -10.36 6.78 16.35
N GLY A 230 -11.36 5.91 16.31
CA GLY A 230 -12.24 5.64 17.45
C GLY A 230 -11.49 5.10 18.67
N LEU A 231 -10.51 4.22 18.46
CA LEU A 231 -9.63 3.72 19.53
C LEU A 231 -8.77 4.84 20.11
N VAL A 232 -8.12 5.65 19.27
CA VAL A 232 -7.32 6.80 19.72
C VAL A 232 -8.16 7.77 20.56
N ALA A 233 -9.39 8.06 20.16
CA ALA A 233 -10.29 8.94 20.91
C ALA A 233 -10.62 8.36 22.29
N ARG A 234 -10.86 7.03 22.38
CA ARG A 234 -11.14 6.34 23.66
C ARG A 234 -9.94 6.37 24.62
N PHE A 235 -8.73 6.16 24.10
CA PHE A 235 -7.51 6.22 24.92
C PHE A 235 -7.21 7.63 25.40
N LYS A 236 -7.36 8.64 24.56
CA LYS A 236 -7.16 10.06 24.96
C LYS A 236 -8.21 10.56 25.95
N GLY A 237 -9.46 10.10 25.83
CA GLY A 237 -10.54 10.46 26.77
C GLY A 237 -10.39 9.82 28.16
N LYS A 238 -9.54 8.82 28.32
CA LYS A 238 -9.25 8.16 29.61
C LYS A 238 -8.02 8.73 30.35
N GLN A 239 -7.29 9.67 29.77
CA GLN A 239 -6.22 10.35 30.49
C GLN A 239 -6.84 11.26 31.56
N PRO A 240 -6.43 11.16 32.84
CA PRO A 240 -6.91 12.07 33.87
C PRO A 240 -6.53 13.51 33.49
N PRO A 241 -7.36 14.50 33.88
CA PRO A 241 -7.01 15.89 33.64
C PRO A 241 -5.65 16.17 34.27
N ASP A 242 -4.79 16.84 33.51
CA ASP A 242 -3.44 17.22 33.93
C ASP A 242 -3.58 18.09 35.18
N VAL A 243 -3.26 17.50 36.33
CA VAL A 243 -3.27 18.19 37.62
C VAL A 243 -1.99 19.02 37.66
N THR A 244 -2.00 20.13 36.94
CA THR A 244 -1.00 21.19 37.18
C THR A 244 -1.25 21.74 38.57
N PRO A 245 -0.28 21.63 39.49
CA PRO A 245 -0.42 22.27 40.82
C PRO A 245 -0.62 23.78 40.56
N GLN A 246 -1.77 24.30 40.97
CA GLN A 246 -1.94 25.76 41.06
C GLN A 246 -0.95 26.23 42.11
N THR A 247 0.10 26.89 41.69
CA THR A 247 0.98 27.63 42.60
C THR A 247 0.09 28.68 43.29
N PRO A 248 0.05 28.77 44.60
CA PRO A 248 -0.68 29.83 45.27
C PRO A 248 -0.09 31.17 44.83
N ALA A 249 -0.97 32.07 44.39
CA ALA A 249 -0.59 33.45 44.20
C ALA A 249 -0.37 34.09 45.58
N ASP A 250 0.86 34.44 45.90
CA ASP A 250 1.24 35.35 46.97
C ASP A 250 1.05 36.79 46.54
#